data_bd8902d7577fd20bd1b3ecf90c8017e6
#
_entry.id   bd8902d7577fd20bd1b3ecf90c8017e6
#
_cell.length_a   1.000
_cell.length_b   1.000
_cell.length_c   1.000
_cell.angle_alpha   90.00
_cell.angle_beta   90.00
_cell.angle_gamma   90.00
#
_symmetry.space_group_name_H-M   'P 1'
#
loop_
_entity.id
_entity.type
_entity.pdbx_description
1 polymer ?
#
loop_
_entity_poly.entity_id
_entity_poly.type
_entity_poly.pdbx_seq_one_letter_code
_entity_poly.pdbx_strand_id
1 'polypeptide(L)'
;MFTNQARILVCVLLLLVSALAGYYEVYEITALGIMLAGSVVWGYFKEGPIILAAKQYKLKNYQKAKDLLLTIKKPEYLNKRRKPYYEFLLGNISVNQMDYTNAEYHLGKAAVMGLRANDLGVALMHLANISLRNKDKDKGMVWIIQAEKIPLTEKYKSILKNIEKELRQIK
;
A
#
# COMPACT_ATOMS: atom_id res chain seq x y z
N MET A 1 11.58 -0.03 9.84
CA MET A 1 10.47 0.89 9.50
C MET A 1 10.36 1.91 10.62
N PHE A 2 10.69 3.17 10.39
CA PHE A 2 10.64 4.19 11.44
C PHE A 2 9.19 4.37 11.92
N THR A 3 8.97 4.17 13.23
CA THR A 3 7.68 4.47 13.87
C THR A 3 7.44 5.98 13.87
N ASN A 4 6.19 6.43 13.97
CA ASN A 4 5.89 7.87 14.06
C ASN A 4 6.62 8.54 15.24
N GLN A 5 6.78 7.82 16.34
CA GLN A 5 7.53 8.30 17.52
C GLN A 5 9.02 8.53 17.20
N ALA A 6 9.65 7.59 16.45
CA ALA A 6 11.04 7.76 16.03
C ALA A 6 11.24 8.95 15.08
N ARG A 7 10.27 9.22 14.19
CA ARG A 7 10.31 10.41 13.30
C ARG A 7 10.22 11.72 14.07
N ILE A 8 9.31 11.79 15.06
CA ILE A 8 9.17 12.96 15.93
C ILE A 8 10.46 13.17 16.72
N LEU A 9 11.01 12.10 17.29
CA LEU A 9 12.27 12.17 18.06
C LEU A 9 13.42 12.68 17.19
N VAL A 10 13.58 12.17 15.96
CA VAL A 10 14.60 12.65 15.00
C VAL A 10 14.39 14.12 14.66
N CYS A 11 13.14 14.56 14.40
CA CYS A 11 12.87 15.98 14.15
C CYS A 11 13.25 16.87 15.35
N VAL A 12 12.91 16.46 16.57
CA VAL A 12 13.24 17.20 17.80
C VAL A 12 14.75 17.28 17.96
N LEU A 13 15.48 16.18 17.79
CA LEU A 13 16.95 16.16 17.85
C LEU A 13 17.59 17.08 16.81
N LEU A 14 17.12 17.05 15.56
CA LEU A 14 17.62 17.93 14.50
C LEU A 14 17.39 19.40 14.82
N LEU A 15 16.23 19.75 15.39
CA LEU A 15 15.92 21.12 15.78
C LEU A 15 16.78 21.58 16.98
N LEU A 16 17.02 20.69 17.95
CA LEU A 16 17.92 21.01 19.09
C LEU A 16 19.36 21.23 18.63
N VAL A 17 19.88 20.38 17.75
CA VAL A 17 21.23 20.55 17.18
C VAL A 17 21.31 21.84 16.37
N SER A 18 20.26 22.16 15.58
CA SER A 18 20.22 23.41 14.81
C SER A 18 20.20 24.65 15.73
N ALA A 19 19.46 24.58 16.83
CA ALA A 19 19.40 25.69 17.81
C ALA A 19 20.75 25.90 18.49
N LEU A 20 21.43 24.82 18.92
CA LEU A 20 22.78 24.88 19.49
C LEU A 20 23.79 25.44 18.50
N ALA A 21 23.77 24.95 17.23
CA ALA A 21 24.67 25.45 16.19
C ALA A 21 24.45 26.94 15.89
N GLY A 22 23.17 27.39 15.92
CA GLY A 22 22.83 28.81 15.79
C GLY A 22 23.35 29.67 16.94
N TYR A 23 23.33 29.14 18.16
CA TYR A 23 23.90 29.81 19.34
C TYR A 23 25.41 30.00 19.25
N TYR A 24 26.12 29.02 18.62
CA TYR A 24 27.56 29.09 18.36
C TYR A 24 27.92 29.78 17.01
N GLU A 25 26.94 30.46 16.40
CA GLU A 25 27.11 31.18 15.13
C GLU A 25 27.54 30.30 13.93
N VAL A 26 27.35 28.97 14.00
CA VAL A 26 27.66 28.04 12.91
C VAL A 26 26.43 27.89 12.00
N TYR A 27 26.21 28.89 11.16
CA TYR A 27 25.01 29.01 10.33
C TYR A 27 24.84 27.88 9.31
N GLU A 28 25.95 27.28 8.83
CA GLU A 28 25.91 26.18 7.89
C GLU A 28 25.24 24.93 8.46
N ILE A 29 25.58 24.57 9.71
CA ILE A 29 25.00 23.42 10.42
C ILE A 29 23.55 23.72 10.77
N THR A 30 23.22 24.95 11.15
CA THR A 30 21.87 25.40 11.44
C THR A 30 20.97 25.24 10.21
N ALA A 31 21.39 25.72 9.05
CA ALA A 31 20.64 25.61 7.80
C ALA A 31 20.45 24.15 7.37
N LEU A 32 21.48 23.32 7.46
CA LEU A 32 21.43 21.89 7.15
C LEU A 32 20.41 21.15 8.04
N GLY A 33 20.43 21.42 9.36
CA GLY A 33 19.53 20.77 10.29
C GLY A 33 18.07 21.15 10.07
N ILE A 34 17.77 22.42 9.77
CA ILE A 34 16.41 22.88 9.42
C ILE A 34 15.93 22.21 8.11
N MET A 35 16.79 22.12 7.10
CA MET A 35 16.47 21.49 5.83
C MET A 35 16.15 19.98 5.99
N LEU A 36 16.95 19.27 6.82
CA LEU A 36 16.73 17.87 7.14
C LEU A 36 15.44 17.67 7.93
N ALA A 37 15.17 18.49 8.95
CA ALA A 37 13.92 18.45 9.71
C ALA A 37 12.72 18.68 8.80
N GLY A 38 12.77 19.67 7.91
CA GLY A 38 11.74 19.94 6.91
C GLY A 38 11.48 18.74 5.97
N SER A 39 12.52 18.04 5.54
CA SER A 39 12.39 16.84 4.69
C SER A 39 11.72 15.66 5.41
N VAL A 40 11.98 15.49 6.71
CA VAL A 40 11.32 14.46 7.54
C VAL A 40 9.85 14.77 7.75
N VAL A 41 9.50 16.04 8.01
CA VAL A 41 8.11 16.52 8.13
C VAL A 41 7.38 16.35 6.79
N TRP A 42 7.98 16.74 5.68
CA TRP A 42 7.41 16.55 4.36
C TRP A 42 7.10 15.06 4.07
N GLY A 43 8.03 14.17 4.39
CA GLY A 43 7.84 12.73 4.26
C GLY A 43 6.69 12.19 5.13
N TYR A 44 6.47 12.78 6.30
CA TYR A 44 5.34 12.43 7.16
C TYR A 44 4.00 12.76 6.51
N PHE A 45 3.82 13.96 5.98
CA PHE A 45 2.58 14.37 5.31
C PHE A 45 2.34 13.60 4.01
N LYS A 46 3.38 13.26 3.27
CA LYS A 46 3.26 12.56 1.98
C LYS A 46 2.92 11.08 2.12
N GLU A 47 3.53 10.37 3.08
CA GLU A 47 3.41 8.91 3.19
C GLU A 47 2.69 8.43 4.48
N GLY A 48 2.55 9.30 5.46
CA GLY A 48 1.94 9.00 6.77
C GLY A 48 0.51 8.46 6.66
N PRO A 49 -0.37 9.02 5.82
CA PRO A 49 -1.74 8.56 5.66
C PRO A 49 -1.83 7.09 5.23
N ILE A 50 -0.92 6.59 4.38
CA ILE A 50 -0.91 5.18 3.93
C ILE A 50 -0.66 4.23 5.10
N ILE A 51 0.27 4.59 5.99
CA ILE A 51 0.62 3.76 7.16
C ILE A 51 -0.55 3.70 8.14
N LEU A 52 -1.19 4.85 8.38
CA LEU A 52 -2.38 4.93 9.23
C LEU A 52 -3.56 4.18 8.62
N ALA A 53 -3.78 4.31 7.31
CA ALA A 53 -4.81 3.57 6.59
C ALA A 53 -4.59 2.05 6.69
N ALA A 54 -3.35 1.58 6.51
CA ALA A 54 -3.01 0.17 6.67
C ALA A 54 -3.29 -0.33 8.09
N LYS A 55 -3.04 0.50 9.12
CA LYS A 55 -3.40 0.18 10.52
C LYS A 55 -4.90 0.08 10.71
N GLN A 56 -5.68 1.05 10.19
CA GLN A 56 -7.15 1.02 10.27
C GLN A 56 -7.73 -0.16 9.50
N TYR A 57 -7.19 -0.50 8.33
CA TYR A 57 -7.58 -1.67 7.56
C TYR A 57 -7.40 -2.97 8.37
N LYS A 58 -6.26 -3.14 9.06
CA LYS A 58 -6.01 -4.30 9.95
C LYS A 58 -7.01 -4.36 11.12
N LEU A 59 -7.46 -3.23 11.61
CA LEU A 59 -8.50 -3.11 12.64
C LEU A 59 -9.93 -3.26 12.08
N LYS A 60 -10.07 -3.60 10.79
CA LYS A 60 -11.34 -3.73 10.06
C LYS A 60 -12.16 -2.43 9.96
N ASN A 61 -11.55 -1.29 10.25
CA ASN A 61 -12.16 0.03 10.10
C ASN A 61 -12.02 0.52 8.64
N TYR A 62 -12.69 -0.17 7.71
CA TYR A 62 -12.50 0.03 6.27
C TYR A 62 -12.83 1.45 5.80
N GLN A 63 -13.91 2.04 6.32
CA GLN A 63 -14.28 3.42 5.96
C GLN A 63 -13.20 4.41 6.37
N LYS A 64 -12.75 4.36 7.62
CA LYS A 64 -11.68 5.24 8.10
C LYS A 64 -10.35 5.03 7.36
N ALA A 65 -10.06 3.78 6.96
CA ALA A 65 -8.90 3.49 6.13
C ALA A 65 -9.01 4.14 4.74
N LYS A 66 -10.19 4.08 4.12
CA LYS A 66 -10.49 4.71 2.83
C LYS A 66 -10.35 6.24 2.91
N ASP A 67 -10.96 6.84 3.92
CA ASP A 67 -10.91 8.30 4.12
C ASP A 67 -9.47 8.79 4.27
N LEU A 68 -8.63 8.06 5.04
CA LEU A 68 -7.20 8.37 5.18
C LEU A 68 -6.44 8.27 3.85
N LEU A 69 -6.74 7.28 3.01
CA LEU A 69 -6.13 7.17 1.68
C LEU A 69 -6.56 8.33 0.77
N LEU A 70 -7.82 8.72 0.81
CA LEU A 70 -8.36 9.81 0.00
C LEU A 70 -7.85 11.20 0.42
N THR A 71 -7.24 11.36 1.59
CA THR A 71 -6.52 12.60 1.95
C THR A 71 -5.31 12.86 1.05
N ILE A 72 -4.81 11.82 0.36
CA ILE A 72 -3.68 11.94 -0.58
C ILE A 72 -4.19 12.49 -1.91
N LYS A 73 -4.14 13.82 -2.08
CA LYS A 73 -4.66 14.49 -3.27
C LYS A 73 -3.94 14.12 -4.57
N LYS A 74 -2.66 13.74 -4.50
CA LYS A 74 -1.81 13.45 -5.67
C LYS A 74 -1.07 12.13 -5.50
N PRO A 75 -1.75 10.97 -5.65
CA PRO A 75 -1.14 9.65 -5.46
C PRO A 75 -0.06 9.33 -6.51
N GLU A 76 -0.04 10.04 -7.65
CA GLU A 76 0.98 9.90 -8.68
C GLU A 76 2.38 10.26 -8.20
N TYR A 77 2.50 11.18 -7.22
CA TYR A 77 3.78 11.59 -6.62
C TYR A 77 4.25 10.70 -5.46
N LEU A 78 3.51 9.63 -5.17
CA LEU A 78 3.98 8.65 -4.19
C LEU A 78 5.23 7.93 -4.71
N ASN A 79 6.10 7.53 -3.79
CA ASN A 79 7.28 6.74 -4.09
C ASN A 79 6.88 5.43 -4.80
N LYS A 80 7.75 4.92 -5.70
CA LYS A 80 7.57 3.67 -6.46
C LYS A 80 7.13 2.47 -5.61
N ARG A 81 7.53 2.41 -4.33
CA ARG A 81 7.12 1.34 -3.40
C ARG A 81 5.78 1.60 -2.71
N ARG A 82 5.37 2.88 -2.60
CA ARG A 82 4.15 3.28 -1.88
C ARG A 82 2.93 3.34 -2.78
N LYS A 83 3.13 3.74 -4.03
CA LYS A 83 2.06 3.85 -5.01
C LYS A 83 1.32 2.52 -5.25
N PRO A 84 2.00 1.39 -5.54
CA PRO A 84 1.31 0.11 -5.67
C PRO A 84 0.62 -0.33 -4.37
N TYR A 85 1.22 -0.05 -3.21
CA TYR A 85 0.61 -0.39 -1.92
C TYR A 85 -0.62 0.47 -1.59
N TYR A 86 -0.65 1.73 -2.00
CA TYR A 86 -1.83 2.60 -1.93
C TYR A 86 -2.99 2.01 -2.75
N GLU A 87 -2.74 1.66 -4.01
CA GLU A 87 -3.74 1.02 -4.88
C GLU A 87 -4.20 -0.33 -4.30
N PHE A 88 -3.27 -1.14 -3.79
CA PHE A 88 -3.58 -2.41 -3.14
C PHE A 88 -4.51 -2.25 -1.93
N LEU A 89 -4.29 -1.26 -1.08
CA LEU A 89 -5.16 -1.00 0.06
C LEU A 89 -6.56 -0.57 -0.39
N LEU A 90 -6.66 0.34 -1.37
CA LEU A 90 -7.96 0.75 -1.94
C LEU A 90 -8.71 -0.46 -2.51
N GLY A 91 -8.03 -1.29 -3.29
CA GLY A 91 -8.64 -2.49 -3.85
C GLY A 91 -9.14 -3.46 -2.79
N ASN A 92 -8.34 -3.72 -1.75
CA ASN A 92 -8.78 -4.59 -0.65
C ASN A 92 -9.94 -4.00 0.16
N ILE A 93 -9.97 -2.70 0.36
CA ILE A 93 -11.10 -2.01 1.00
C ILE A 93 -12.35 -2.20 0.15
N SER A 94 -12.24 -2.00 -1.17
CA SER A 94 -13.36 -2.20 -2.12
C SER A 94 -13.87 -3.65 -2.11
N VAL A 95 -12.98 -4.65 -2.03
CA VAL A 95 -13.38 -6.07 -1.86
C VAL A 95 -14.24 -6.24 -0.59
N ASN A 96 -13.80 -5.67 0.53
CA ASN A 96 -14.54 -5.78 1.80
C ASN A 96 -15.87 -4.99 1.80
N GLN A 97 -15.98 -3.98 0.94
CA GLN A 97 -17.22 -3.22 0.70
C GLN A 97 -18.10 -3.84 -0.41
N MET A 98 -17.70 -5.00 -0.96
CA MET A 98 -18.36 -5.69 -2.08
C MET A 98 -18.43 -4.86 -3.37
N ASP A 99 -17.61 -3.84 -3.50
CA ASP A 99 -17.47 -3.02 -4.70
C ASP A 99 -16.41 -3.66 -5.61
N TYR A 100 -16.84 -4.70 -6.34
CA TYR A 100 -15.94 -5.53 -7.14
C TYR A 100 -15.38 -4.80 -8.36
N THR A 101 -16.08 -3.82 -8.90
CA THR A 101 -15.61 -3.02 -10.04
C THR A 101 -14.40 -2.16 -9.65
N ASN A 102 -14.51 -1.40 -8.56
CA ASN A 102 -13.40 -0.61 -8.05
C ASN A 102 -12.28 -1.49 -7.50
N ALA A 103 -12.63 -2.64 -6.88
CA ALA A 103 -11.64 -3.62 -6.42
C ALA A 103 -10.77 -4.12 -7.56
N GLU A 104 -11.38 -4.53 -8.67
CA GLU A 104 -10.69 -5.03 -9.85
C GLU A 104 -9.77 -3.96 -10.46
N TYR A 105 -10.26 -2.74 -10.60
CA TYR A 105 -9.47 -1.62 -11.11
C TYR A 105 -8.22 -1.36 -10.26
N HIS A 106 -8.39 -1.19 -8.93
CA HIS A 106 -7.29 -0.86 -8.05
C HIS A 106 -6.31 -2.02 -7.85
N LEU A 107 -6.79 -3.26 -7.70
CA LEU A 107 -5.93 -4.44 -7.55
C LEU A 107 -5.16 -4.74 -8.83
N GLY A 108 -5.80 -4.63 -10.00
CA GLY A 108 -5.15 -4.80 -11.30
C GLY A 108 -4.01 -3.80 -11.50
N LYS A 109 -4.28 -2.53 -11.19
CA LYS A 109 -3.29 -1.46 -11.24
C LYS A 109 -2.13 -1.70 -10.27
N ALA A 110 -2.43 -2.13 -9.04
CA ALA A 110 -1.42 -2.47 -8.04
C ALA A 110 -0.52 -3.63 -8.49
N ALA A 111 -1.10 -4.68 -9.07
CA ALA A 111 -0.37 -5.86 -9.54
C ALA A 111 0.65 -5.51 -10.62
N VAL A 112 0.29 -4.65 -11.58
CA VAL A 112 1.18 -4.20 -12.66
C VAL A 112 2.29 -3.27 -12.16
N MET A 113 2.03 -2.47 -11.11
CA MET A 113 3.01 -1.52 -10.58
C MET A 113 4.13 -2.15 -9.75
N GLY A 114 4.07 -3.44 -9.42
CA GLY A 114 5.10 -4.15 -8.67
C GLY A 114 4.88 -4.10 -7.15
N LEU A 115 3.96 -4.92 -6.66
CA LEU A 115 3.77 -5.20 -5.23
C LEU A 115 4.85 -6.14 -4.69
N ARG A 116 4.99 -6.20 -3.36
CA ARG A 116 5.74 -7.26 -2.71
C ARG A 116 5.07 -8.61 -2.95
N ALA A 117 5.83 -9.68 -3.02
CA ALA A 117 5.33 -11.02 -3.36
C ALA A 117 4.08 -11.43 -2.57
N ASN A 118 4.07 -11.22 -1.24
CA ASN A 118 2.91 -11.56 -0.40
C ASN A 118 1.67 -10.70 -0.74
N ASP A 119 1.85 -9.39 -0.92
CA ASP A 119 0.74 -8.48 -1.25
C ASP A 119 0.24 -8.74 -2.68
N LEU A 120 1.15 -9.05 -3.60
CA LEU A 120 0.83 -9.43 -4.98
C LEU A 120 0.01 -10.73 -5.03
N GLY A 121 0.41 -11.73 -4.25
CA GLY A 121 -0.35 -12.98 -4.16
C GLY A 121 -1.78 -12.77 -3.69
N VAL A 122 -1.98 -11.90 -2.68
CA VAL A 122 -3.33 -11.53 -2.20
C VAL A 122 -4.11 -10.79 -3.29
N ALA A 123 -3.48 -9.85 -3.99
CA ALA A 123 -4.13 -9.11 -5.07
C ALA A 123 -4.59 -10.03 -6.20
N LEU A 124 -3.72 -10.93 -6.65
CA LEU A 124 -4.03 -11.89 -7.73
C LEU A 124 -5.13 -12.87 -7.31
N MET A 125 -5.13 -13.33 -6.07
CA MET A 125 -6.20 -14.18 -5.52
C MET A 125 -7.56 -13.46 -5.55
N HIS A 126 -7.61 -12.18 -5.14
CA HIS A 126 -8.84 -11.40 -5.21
C HIS A 126 -9.29 -11.15 -6.66
N LEU A 127 -8.36 -10.85 -7.56
CA LEU A 127 -8.64 -10.66 -8.99
C LEU A 127 -9.20 -11.95 -9.63
N ALA A 128 -8.61 -13.11 -9.34
CA ALA A 128 -9.11 -14.39 -9.80
C ALA A 128 -10.52 -14.68 -9.26
N ASN A 129 -10.78 -14.38 -7.99
CA ASN A 129 -12.10 -14.55 -7.37
C ASN A 129 -13.15 -13.59 -7.97
N ILE A 130 -12.77 -12.34 -8.27
CA ILE A 130 -13.67 -11.39 -8.95
C ILE A 130 -13.99 -11.89 -10.36
N SER A 131 -13.01 -12.38 -11.11
CA SER A 131 -13.22 -12.96 -12.44
C SER A 131 -14.14 -14.19 -12.38
N LEU A 132 -13.99 -15.04 -11.37
CA LEU A 132 -14.90 -16.17 -11.13
C LEU A 132 -16.35 -15.71 -10.94
N ARG A 133 -16.56 -14.68 -10.11
CA ARG A 133 -17.90 -14.09 -9.87
C ARG A 133 -18.51 -13.49 -11.14
N ASN A 134 -17.67 -12.86 -11.97
CA ASN A 134 -18.07 -12.29 -13.26
C ASN A 134 -18.23 -13.35 -14.37
N LYS A 135 -17.95 -14.62 -14.05
CA LYS A 135 -17.94 -15.75 -15.01
C LYS A 135 -16.96 -15.53 -16.16
N ASP A 136 -15.91 -14.75 -15.95
CA ASP A 136 -14.85 -14.48 -16.92
C ASP A 136 -13.70 -15.48 -16.70
N LYS A 137 -13.84 -16.64 -17.35
CA LYS A 137 -12.90 -17.76 -17.23
C LYS A 137 -11.50 -17.38 -17.69
N ASP A 138 -11.39 -16.73 -18.84
CA ASP A 138 -10.10 -16.44 -19.45
C ASP A 138 -9.29 -15.49 -18.59
N LYS A 139 -9.92 -14.41 -18.12
CA LYS A 139 -9.30 -13.44 -17.23
C LYS A 139 -8.91 -14.06 -15.88
N GLY A 140 -9.79 -14.91 -15.33
CA GLY A 140 -9.50 -15.62 -14.09
C GLY A 140 -8.27 -16.53 -14.20
N MET A 141 -8.16 -17.28 -15.30
CA MET A 141 -7.00 -18.14 -15.56
C MET A 141 -5.69 -17.36 -15.73
N VAL A 142 -5.73 -16.18 -16.36
CA VAL A 142 -4.55 -15.30 -16.47
C VAL A 142 -4.03 -14.92 -15.09
N TRP A 143 -4.91 -14.56 -14.14
CA TRP A 143 -4.51 -14.19 -12.78
C TRP A 143 -3.94 -15.38 -12.00
N ILE A 144 -4.49 -16.57 -12.19
CA ILE A 144 -3.97 -17.80 -11.56
C ILE A 144 -2.57 -18.11 -12.07
N ILE A 145 -2.35 -18.10 -13.38
CA ILE A 145 -1.03 -18.35 -13.99
C ILE A 145 0.02 -17.33 -13.48
N GLN A 146 -0.37 -16.08 -13.28
CA GLN A 146 0.52 -15.09 -12.70
C GLN A 146 0.83 -15.38 -11.22
N ALA A 147 -0.16 -15.85 -10.46
CA ALA A 147 0.01 -16.18 -9.05
C ALA A 147 0.92 -17.41 -8.84
N GLU A 148 0.91 -18.38 -9.73
CA GLU A 148 1.78 -19.57 -9.68
C GLU A 148 3.27 -19.23 -9.78
N LYS A 149 3.61 -18.10 -10.43
CA LYS A 149 5.00 -17.64 -10.57
C LYS A 149 5.58 -17.03 -9.30
N ILE A 150 4.77 -16.89 -8.24
CA ILE A 150 5.16 -16.23 -7.01
C ILE A 150 5.26 -17.26 -5.88
N PRO A 151 6.25 -17.15 -4.98
CA PRO A 151 6.34 -17.99 -3.80
C PRO A 151 5.20 -17.65 -2.82
N LEU A 152 4.08 -18.36 -2.95
CA LEU A 152 2.91 -18.20 -2.08
C LEU A 152 2.91 -19.18 -0.94
N THR A 153 2.27 -18.79 0.18
CA THR A 153 2.01 -19.71 1.29
C THR A 153 1.01 -20.78 0.88
N GLU A 154 1.08 -21.97 1.47
CA GLU A 154 0.19 -23.09 1.16
C GLU A 154 -1.30 -22.72 1.28
N LYS A 155 -1.64 -21.84 2.21
CA LYS A 155 -3.01 -21.33 2.35
C LYS A 155 -3.51 -20.64 1.06
N TYR A 156 -2.69 -19.76 0.47
CA TYR A 156 -3.09 -19.07 -0.75
C TYR A 156 -3.10 -19.99 -1.97
N LYS A 157 -2.17 -20.93 -2.03
CA LYS A 157 -2.16 -21.95 -3.09
C LYS A 157 -3.43 -22.80 -3.10
N SER A 158 -3.89 -23.25 -1.92
CA SER A 158 -5.12 -24.02 -1.81
C SER A 158 -6.36 -23.24 -2.25
N ILE A 159 -6.44 -21.96 -1.88
CA ILE A 159 -7.55 -21.08 -2.31
C ILE A 159 -7.53 -20.90 -3.83
N LEU A 160 -6.37 -20.60 -4.42
CA LEU A 160 -6.23 -20.44 -5.87
C LEU A 160 -6.60 -21.71 -6.64
N LYS A 161 -6.20 -22.88 -6.15
CA LYS A 161 -6.56 -24.18 -6.72
C LYS A 161 -8.07 -24.41 -6.71
N ASN A 162 -8.76 -24.01 -5.65
CA ASN A 162 -10.22 -24.10 -5.60
C ASN A 162 -10.87 -23.15 -6.63
N ILE A 163 -10.41 -21.90 -6.71
CA ILE A 163 -10.89 -20.93 -7.70
C ILE A 163 -10.65 -21.46 -9.12
N GLU A 164 -9.48 -22.03 -9.38
CA GLU A 164 -9.15 -22.64 -10.68
C GLU A 164 -10.13 -23.76 -11.04
N LYS A 165 -10.41 -24.66 -10.09
CA LYS A 165 -11.37 -25.75 -10.29
C LYS A 165 -12.76 -25.23 -10.66
N GLU A 166 -13.23 -24.19 -9.98
CA GLU A 166 -14.52 -23.56 -10.26
C GLU A 166 -14.54 -22.83 -11.61
N LEU A 167 -13.44 -22.11 -11.95
CA LEU A 167 -13.31 -21.46 -13.27
C LEU A 167 -13.33 -22.46 -14.42
N ARG A 168 -12.71 -23.65 -14.25
CA ARG A 168 -12.73 -24.71 -15.28
C ARG A 168 -14.14 -25.29 -15.51
N GLN A 169 -15.04 -25.17 -14.56
CA GLN A 169 -16.43 -25.62 -14.67
C GLN A 169 -17.35 -24.62 -15.38
N ILE A 170 -16.91 -23.37 -15.55
CA ILE A 170 -17.65 -22.37 -16.31
C ILE A 170 -17.60 -22.77 -17.80
N LYS A 171 -18.79 -22.91 -18.40
CA LYS A 171 -18.98 -23.22 -19.80
C LYS A 171 -18.77 -21.99 -20.67
#